data_f323324dd03b01de59346bc4bc76e3dc
#
_entry.id   f323324dd03b01de59346bc4bc76e3dc
#
_cell.length_a   1.000
_cell.length_b   1.000
_cell.length_c   1.000
_cell.angle_alpha   90.00
_cell.angle_beta   90.00
_cell.angle_gamma   90.00
#
_symmetry.space_group_name_H-M   'P 1'
#
loop_
_entity.id
_entity.type
_entity.pdbx_description
1 polymer ?
#
loop_
_entity_poly.entity_id
_entity_poly.type
_entity_poly.pdbx_seq_one_letter_code
_entity_poly.pdbx_strand_id
1 'polypeptide(L)'
;MDTEKRLKIAIQKSGRLADMSLQLLEKCGIQLSKSRDQLLCRSQNFPLDVFLVRDDDIPAFLATDVCQLGVLGQNVLREKQAIGNGKFAGLSEELALGYGQCRLSIAVPQGFAYNGTTSLQGKTIATSYKGLLGAFLKTNKIDADIVTMEGAVEVAPRTHLADVICDLVSTGNTLISNGLVEQDVILQS
;
A
#
# COMPACT_ATOMS: atom_id res chain seq x y z
N MET A 1 9.52 39.44 -6.89
CA MET A 1 10.18 38.12 -6.72
C MET A 1 9.20 37.10 -7.28
N ASP A 2 9.45 36.66 -8.50
CA ASP A 2 8.67 35.59 -9.14
C ASP A 2 8.80 34.35 -8.25
N THR A 3 7.71 33.96 -7.60
CA THR A 3 7.63 32.67 -6.94
C THR A 3 7.54 31.64 -8.05
N GLU A 4 8.67 31.19 -8.53
CA GLU A 4 8.78 30.08 -9.48
C GLU A 4 7.88 28.95 -8.96
N LYS A 5 6.89 28.58 -9.76
CA LYS A 5 5.91 27.54 -9.38
C LYS A 5 6.64 26.21 -9.30
N ARG A 6 6.99 25.78 -8.09
CA ARG A 6 7.73 24.55 -7.84
C ARG A 6 6.79 23.35 -7.90
N LEU A 7 7.23 22.30 -8.57
CA LEU A 7 6.55 21.01 -8.55
C LEU A 7 6.63 20.40 -7.13
N LYS A 8 5.58 19.78 -6.67
CA LYS A 8 5.52 19.12 -5.37
C LYS A 8 5.26 17.64 -5.55
N ILE A 9 6.13 16.82 -4.97
CA ILE A 9 6.00 15.37 -4.98
C ILE A 9 5.93 14.84 -3.55
N ALA A 10 4.98 13.96 -3.27
CA ALA A 10 4.89 13.23 -2.01
C ALA A 10 5.51 11.85 -2.16
N ILE A 11 6.39 11.47 -1.24
CA ILE A 11 6.99 10.13 -1.16
C ILE A 11 6.94 9.63 0.29
N GLN A 12 7.05 8.34 0.46
CA GLN A 12 7.08 7.73 1.79
C GLN A 12 8.29 8.24 2.59
N LYS A 13 8.08 8.57 3.88
CA LYS A 13 9.11 9.19 4.74
C LYS A 13 10.23 8.24 5.16
N SER A 14 9.99 6.93 5.17
CA SER A 14 10.92 5.92 5.67
C SER A 14 10.65 4.56 5.06
N GLY A 15 11.64 3.66 5.17
CA GLY A 15 11.55 2.31 4.65
C GLY A 15 12.07 2.17 3.22
N ARG A 16 12.08 0.92 2.74
CA ARG A 16 12.69 0.56 1.46
C ARG A 16 12.15 1.35 0.27
N LEU A 17 10.83 1.60 0.23
CA LEU A 17 10.21 2.36 -0.85
C LEU A 17 10.68 3.83 -0.84
N ALA A 18 10.84 4.42 0.35
CA ALA A 18 11.39 5.77 0.50
C ALA A 18 12.82 5.88 -0.03
N ASP A 19 13.69 4.92 0.36
CA ASP A 19 15.10 4.91 -0.04
C ASP A 19 15.23 4.77 -1.57
N MET A 20 14.46 3.87 -2.18
CA MET A 20 14.47 3.66 -3.63
C MET A 20 13.92 4.88 -4.38
N SER A 21 12.90 5.55 -3.86
CA SER A 21 12.34 6.78 -4.46
C SER A 21 13.32 7.94 -4.41
N LEU A 22 14.04 8.12 -3.29
CA LEU A 22 15.07 9.14 -3.17
C LEU A 22 16.26 8.85 -4.10
N GLN A 23 16.70 7.60 -4.21
CA GLN A 23 17.73 7.18 -5.16
C GLN A 23 17.31 7.41 -6.62
N LEU A 24 16.02 7.21 -6.94
CA LEU A 24 15.50 7.50 -8.28
C LEU A 24 15.64 8.99 -8.61
N LEU A 25 15.23 9.88 -7.68
CA LEU A 25 15.38 11.33 -7.86
C LEU A 25 16.85 11.73 -8.03
N GLU A 26 17.75 11.13 -7.26
CA GLU A 26 19.19 11.36 -7.39
C GLU A 26 19.73 10.90 -8.75
N LYS A 27 19.32 9.73 -9.24
CA LYS A 27 19.66 9.23 -10.59
C LYS A 27 19.13 10.13 -11.70
N CYS A 28 18.02 10.83 -11.47
CA CYS A 28 17.50 11.88 -12.36
C CYS A 28 18.30 13.19 -12.26
N GLY A 29 19.38 13.24 -11.47
CA GLY A 29 20.22 14.42 -11.29
C GLY A 29 19.63 15.45 -10.31
N ILE A 30 18.58 15.10 -9.57
CA ILE A 30 17.94 16.01 -8.62
C ILE A 30 18.73 16.01 -7.30
N GLN A 31 19.24 17.18 -6.93
CA GLN A 31 20.01 17.36 -5.70
C GLN A 31 19.10 17.85 -4.57
N LEU A 32 18.82 16.99 -3.60
CA LEU A 32 17.97 17.32 -2.45
C LEU A 32 18.80 17.80 -1.27
N SER A 33 18.43 18.93 -0.69
CA SER A 33 18.91 19.36 0.60
C SER A 33 18.12 18.62 1.68
N LYS A 34 18.74 17.58 2.28
CA LYS A 34 18.12 16.77 3.34
C LYS A 34 18.76 17.15 4.69
N SER A 35 17.98 17.69 5.61
CA SER A 35 18.35 17.78 7.02
C SER A 35 17.69 16.63 7.80
N ARG A 36 18.29 16.19 8.90
CA ARG A 36 17.66 15.21 9.80
C ARG A 36 16.29 15.74 10.25
N ASP A 37 15.27 14.89 10.24
CA ASP A 37 13.90 15.18 10.68
C ASP A 37 13.08 16.16 9.83
N GLN A 38 13.56 16.59 8.68
CA GLN A 38 12.74 17.39 7.75
C GLN A 38 11.73 16.52 6.99
N LEU A 39 10.46 16.93 7.05
CA LEU A 39 9.37 16.35 6.26
C LEU A 39 9.22 17.01 4.87
N LEU A 40 9.94 18.11 4.63
CA LEU A 40 9.99 18.82 3.37
C LEU A 40 11.45 19.02 2.95
N CYS A 41 11.84 18.46 1.82
CA CYS A 41 13.15 18.63 1.20
C CYS A 41 13.02 19.47 -0.07
N ARG A 42 13.86 20.50 -0.21
CA ARG A 42 13.92 21.31 -1.44
C ARG A 42 15.05 20.87 -2.33
N SER A 43 14.78 20.77 -3.64
CA SER A 43 15.84 20.59 -4.61
C SER A 43 16.59 21.91 -4.84
N GLN A 44 17.91 21.82 -4.97
CA GLN A 44 18.82 22.94 -5.19
C GLN A 44 18.95 23.31 -6.67
N ASN A 45 18.79 22.34 -7.55
CA ASN A 45 19.08 22.48 -8.97
C ASN A 45 17.85 22.28 -9.88
N PHE A 46 16.67 22.02 -9.30
CA PHE A 46 15.43 21.84 -10.02
C PHE A 46 14.24 22.43 -9.22
N PRO A 47 13.21 23.02 -9.82
CA PRO A 47 12.08 23.60 -9.10
C PRO A 47 11.15 22.50 -8.54
N LEU A 48 11.67 21.69 -7.60
CA LEU A 48 10.98 20.57 -6.96
C LEU A 48 11.05 20.66 -5.44
N ASP A 49 9.91 20.43 -4.79
CA ASP A 49 9.78 20.22 -3.36
C ASP A 49 9.31 18.79 -3.10
N VAL A 50 9.99 18.06 -2.23
CA VAL A 50 9.70 16.66 -1.88
C VAL A 50 9.13 16.60 -0.47
N PHE A 51 7.89 16.13 -0.36
CA PHE A 51 7.20 15.89 0.91
C PHE A 51 7.42 14.44 1.36
N LEU A 52 7.96 14.26 2.56
CA LEU A 52 8.20 12.97 3.19
C LEU A 52 7.06 12.69 4.17
N VAL A 53 6.09 11.88 3.76
CA VAL A 53 4.85 11.64 4.51
C VAL A 53 4.61 10.13 4.70
N ARG A 54 3.56 9.75 5.40
CA ARG A 54 3.13 8.35 5.45
C ARG A 54 2.58 7.96 4.08
N ASP A 55 2.82 6.72 3.65
CA ASP A 55 2.31 6.20 2.39
C ASP A 55 0.78 6.29 2.29
N ASP A 56 0.07 6.00 3.38
CA ASP A 56 -1.38 6.12 3.48
C ASP A 56 -1.92 7.56 3.30
N ASP A 57 -1.10 8.57 3.55
CA ASP A 57 -1.48 9.98 3.43
C ASP A 57 -1.24 10.52 2.01
N ILE A 58 -0.35 9.91 1.22
CA ILE A 58 0.00 10.39 -0.13
C ILE A 58 -1.22 10.59 -1.02
N PRO A 59 -2.19 9.66 -1.10
CA PRO A 59 -3.39 9.87 -1.92
C PRO A 59 -4.18 11.12 -1.53
N ALA A 60 -4.22 11.47 -0.24
CA ALA A 60 -4.91 12.67 0.22
C ALA A 60 -4.19 13.96 -0.19
N PHE A 61 -2.84 13.97 -0.17
CA PHE A 61 -2.04 15.09 -0.65
C PHE A 61 -2.25 15.34 -2.15
N LEU A 62 -2.43 14.27 -2.93
CA LEU A 62 -2.73 14.36 -4.36
C LEU A 62 -4.17 14.85 -4.62
N ALA A 63 -5.16 14.25 -3.94
CA ALA A 63 -6.57 14.56 -4.14
C ALA A 63 -6.94 15.99 -3.69
N THR A 64 -6.11 16.65 -2.89
CA THR A 64 -6.29 18.04 -2.43
C THR A 64 -5.34 19.03 -3.10
N ASP A 65 -4.65 18.63 -4.19
CA ASP A 65 -3.69 19.45 -4.94
C ASP A 65 -2.53 20.03 -4.10
N VAL A 66 -2.29 19.48 -2.92
CA VAL A 66 -1.08 19.83 -2.12
C VAL A 66 0.17 19.37 -2.86
N CYS A 67 0.13 18.19 -3.46
CA CYS A 67 1.17 17.66 -4.34
C CYS A 67 0.58 17.30 -5.70
N GLN A 68 1.36 17.48 -6.77
CA GLN A 68 0.99 17.13 -8.13
C GLN A 68 1.40 15.70 -8.48
N LEU A 69 2.44 15.18 -7.81
CA LEU A 69 2.94 13.82 -7.99
C LEU A 69 3.04 13.10 -6.65
N GLY A 70 2.97 11.77 -6.69
CA GLY A 70 3.18 10.91 -5.53
C GLY A 70 3.83 9.59 -5.92
N VAL A 71 4.74 9.09 -5.08
CA VAL A 71 5.28 7.74 -5.21
C VAL A 71 4.74 6.90 -4.07
N LEU A 72 3.94 5.88 -4.41
CA LEU A 72 3.26 5.04 -3.43
C LEU A 72 3.04 3.64 -4.03
N GLY A 73 2.73 2.67 -3.17
CA GLY A 73 2.35 1.34 -3.63
C GLY A 73 1.03 1.37 -4.39
N GLN A 74 0.92 0.59 -5.45
CA GLN A 74 -0.32 0.43 -6.20
C GLN A 74 -1.46 -0.08 -5.31
N ASN A 75 -1.13 -0.98 -4.35
CA ASN A 75 -2.04 -1.47 -3.32
C ASN A 75 -2.67 -0.33 -2.51
N VAL A 76 -1.89 0.68 -2.10
CA VAL A 76 -2.39 1.83 -1.33
C VAL A 76 -3.34 2.67 -2.18
N LEU A 77 -2.96 2.98 -3.43
CA LEU A 77 -3.81 3.73 -4.34
C LEU A 77 -5.16 3.02 -4.57
N ARG A 78 -5.11 1.74 -4.91
CA ARG A 78 -6.30 0.93 -5.20
C ARG A 78 -7.21 0.78 -3.98
N GLU A 79 -6.63 0.56 -2.78
CA GLU A 79 -7.41 0.52 -1.53
C GLU A 79 -8.13 1.85 -1.28
N LYS A 80 -7.42 2.98 -1.37
CA LYS A 80 -8.03 4.31 -1.18
C LYS A 80 -9.13 4.60 -2.22
N GLN A 81 -8.94 4.17 -3.47
CA GLN A 81 -9.98 4.29 -4.50
C GLN A 81 -11.21 3.43 -4.17
N ALA A 82 -11.01 2.21 -3.65
CA ALA A 82 -12.08 1.29 -3.29
C ALA A 82 -12.95 1.80 -2.13
N ILE A 83 -12.33 2.40 -1.09
CA ILE A 83 -13.04 2.86 0.11
C ILE A 83 -13.40 4.35 0.10
N GLY A 84 -12.85 5.12 -0.82
CA GLY A 84 -12.88 6.60 -0.80
C GLY A 84 -14.13 7.24 -1.33
N ASN A 85 -15.20 6.49 -1.68
CA ASN A 85 -16.47 7.01 -2.20
C ASN A 85 -16.29 8.06 -3.31
N GLY A 86 -15.35 7.79 -4.25
CA GLY A 86 -15.07 8.67 -5.37
C GLY A 86 -14.02 9.78 -5.10
N LYS A 87 -13.64 10.02 -3.86
CA LYS A 87 -12.65 11.06 -3.49
C LYS A 87 -11.31 10.92 -4.25
N PHE A 88 -10.89 9.70 -4.52
CA PHE A 88 -9.60 9.39 -5.16
C PHE A 88 -9.74 8.93 -6.61
N ALA A 89 -10.95 9.04 -7.20
CA ALA A 89 -11.22 8.55 -8.56
C ALA A 89 -10.43 9.31 -9.65
N GLY A 90 -10.06 10.57 -9.38
CA GLY A 90 -9.26 11.38 -10.31
C GLY A 90 -7.76 11.12 -10.27
N LEU A 91 -7.28 10.23 -9.37
CA LEU A 91 -5.88 9.87 -9.32
C LEU A 91 -5.59 8.75 -10.33
N SER A 92 -4.54 8.93 -11.13
CA SER A 92 -4.08 7.99 -12.15
C SER A 92 -2.66 7.50 -11.86
N GLU A 93 -2.39 6.27 -12.29
CA GLU A 93 -1.04 5.72 -12.31
C GLU A 93 -0.37 6.14 -13.61
N GLU A 94 0.66 6.98 -13.52
CA GLU A 94 1.37 7.53 -14.67
C GLU A 94 2.55 6.66 -15.09
N LEU A 95 3.24 6.03 -14.12
CA LEU A 95 4.44 5.24 -14.37
C LEU A 95 4.63 4.16 -13.32
N ALA A 96 4.82 2.92 -13.77
CA ALA A 96 5.29 1.82 -12.92
C ALA A 96 6.81 1.93 -12.76
N LEU A 97 7.29 2.10 -11.52
CA LEU A 97 8.70 2.36 -11.23
C LEU A 97 9.56 1.09 -11.17
N GLY A 98 8.94 -0.09 -11.19
CA GLY A 98 9.62 -1.39 -11.26
C GLY A 98 10.30 -1.82 -9.96
N TYR A 99 9.98 -1.20 -8.82
CA TYR A 99 10.50 -1.59 -7.51
C TYR A 99 9.40 -1.61 -6.45
N GLY A 100 9.72 -2.19 -5.28
CA GLY A 100 8.76 -2.32 -4.18
C GLY A 100 7.69 -3.37 -4.44
N GLN A 101 7.93 -4.30 -5.37
CA GLN A 101 6.96 -5.33 -5.75
C GLN A 101 6.48 -6.13 -4.55
N CYS A 102 5.18 -6.29 -4.45
CA CYS A 102 4.49 -7.11 -3.48
C CYS A 102 3.18 -7.62 -4.09
N ARG A 103 2.48 -8.45 -3.36
CA ARG A 103 1.15 -8.92 -3.74
C ARG A 103 0.24 -8.93 -2.52
N LEU A 104 -1.02 -8.61 -2.71
CA LEU A 104 -2.06 -8.78 -1.70
C LEU A 104 -2.62 -10.20 -1.86
N SER A 105 -2.52 -11.02 -0.83
CA SER A 105 -2.87 -12.43 -0.92
C SER A 105 -3.73 -12.89 0.26
N ILE A 106 -4.57 -13.88 0.01
CA ILE A 106 -5.19 -14.69 1.06
C ILE A 106 -4.12 -15.62 1.62
N ALA A 107 -4.02 -15.69 2.94
CA ALA A 107 -3.18 -16.67 3.62
C ALA A 107 -3.95 -17.34 4.75
N VAL A 108 -3.75 -18.64 4.91
CA VAL A 108 -4.50 -19.51 5.82
C VAL A 108 -3.55 -20.19 6.81
N PRO A 109 -3.99 -20.56 8.01
CA PRO A 109 -3.21 -21.38 8.93
C PRO A 109 -2.79 -22.71 8.31
N GLN A 110 -1.60 -23.20 8.67
CA GLN A 110 -1.19 -24.55 8.31
C GLN A 110 -2.24 -25.57 8.78
N GLY A 111 -2.63 -26.48 7.88
CA GLY A 111 -3.68 -27.46 8.15
C GLY A 111 -5.11 -26.99 7.86
N PHE A 112 -5.31 -25.73 7.51
CA PHE A 112 -6.60 -25.25 7.01
C PHE A 112 -6.91 -25.89 5.66
N ALA A 113 -8.09 -26.49 5.52
CA ALA A 113 -8.51 -27.13 4.26
C ALA A 113 -8.92 -26.06 3.23
N TYR A 114 -7.97 -25.61 2.43
CA TYR A 114 -8.20 -24.63 1.37
C TYR A 114 -8.33 -25.33 -0.01
N ASN A 115 -9.52 -25.24 -0.59
CA ASN A 115 -9.86 -25.82 -1.91
C ASN A 115 -10.34 -24.71 -2.87
N GLY A 116 -9.64 -23.57 -2.87
CA GLY A 116 -10.01 -22.38 -3.63
C GLY A 116 -10.88 -21.40 -2.83
N THR A 117 -11.29 -20.32 -3.48
CA THR A 117 -11.95 -19.16 -2.85
C THR A 117 -13.22 -19.51 -2.10
N THR A 118 -13.95 -20.56 -2.51
CA THR A 118 -15.17 -21.01 -1.83
C THR A 118 -14.93 -21.49 -0.38
N SER A 119 -13.68 -21.84 -0.03
CA SER A 119 -13.30 -22.19 1.35
C SER A 119 -13.38 -21.00 2.32
N LEU A 120 -13.52 -19.79 1.79
CA LEU A 120 -13.68 -18.56 2.57
C LEU A 120 -15.14 -18.29 2.97
N GLN A 121 -16.11 -19.05 2.43
CA GLN A 121 -17.54 -18.86 2.76
C GLN A 121 -17.80 -19.00 4.26
N GLY A 122 -18.43 -17.98 4.87
CA GLY A 122 -18.75 -17.93 6.29
C GLY A 122 -17.53 -17.82 7.21
N LYS A 123 -16.36 -17.42 6.67
CA LYS A 123 -15.12 -17.23 7.44
C LYS A 123 -14.94 -15.78 7.86
N THR A 124 -14.18 -15.56 8.91
CA THR A 124 -13.71 -14.24 9.33
C THR A 124 -12.31 -14.02 8.78
N ILE A 125 -12.10 -12.91 8.06
CA ILE A 125 -10.84 -12.57 7.36
C ILE A 125 -10.28 -11.26 7.92
N ALA A 126 -9.09 -11.31 8.52
CA ALA A 126 -8.41 -10.11 8.99
C ALA A 126 -7.59 -9.46 7.86
N THR A 127 -7.65 -8.13 7.76
CA THR A 127 -6.92 -7.39 6.72
C THR A 127 -6.74 -5.91 7.08
N SER A 128 -5.71 -5.28 6.49
CA SER A 128 -5.59 -3.82 6.39
C SER A 128 -6.18 -3.25 5.09
N TYR A 129 -6.66 -4.12 4.19
CA TYR A 129 -7.12 -3.80 2.83
C TYR A 129 -8.59 -4.20 2.62
N LYS A 130 -9.48 -3.64 3.46
CA LYS A 130 -10.91 -3.99 3.47
C LYS A 130 -11.64 -3.71 2.15
N GLY A 131 -11.21 -2.67 1.43
CA GLY A 131 -11.80 -2.29 0.15
C GLY A 131 -11.47 -3.29 -0.94
N LEU A 132 -10.20 -3.64 -1.08
CA LEU A 132 -9.74 -4.64 -2.05
C LEU A 132 -10.27 -6.03 -1.73
N LEU A 133 -10.22 -6.44 -0.47
CA LEU A 133 -10.80 -7.72 -0.04
C LEU A 133 -12.31 -7.76 -0.29
N GLY A 134 -13.04 -6.71 0.07
CA GLY A 134 -14.49 -6.63 -0.15
C GLY A 134 -14.87 -6.74 -1.64
N ALA A 135 -14.12 -6.07 -2.52
CA ALA A 135 -14.31 -6.18 -3.97
C ALA A 135 -14.04 -7.61 -4.48
N PHE A 136 -12.97 -8.25 -3.98
CA PHE A 136 -12.65 -9.63 -4.29
C PHE A 136 -13.75 -10.61 -3.86
N LEU A 137 -14.22 -10.51 -2.62
CA LEU A 137 -15.30 -11.35 -2.08
C LEU A 137 -16.59 -11.18 -2.89
N LYS A 138 -16.96 -9.93 -3.19
CA LYS A 138 -18.15 -9.63 -4.00
C LYS A 138 -18.04 -10.23 -5.41
N THR A 139 -16.90 -10.10 -6.07
CA THR A 139 -16.67 -10.63 -7.42
C THR A 139 -16.80 -12.16 -7.44
N ASN A 140 -16.31 -12.82 -6.38
CA ASN A 140 -16.37 -14.28 -6.25
C ASN A 140 -17.67 -14.78 -5.60
N LYS A 141 -18.61 -13.88 -5.24
CA LYS A 141 -19.89 -14.19 -4.58
C LYS A 141 -19.71 -14.96 -3.27
N ILE A 142 -18.73 -14.53 -2.48
CA ILE A 142 -18.39 -15.12 -1.19
C ILE A 142 -18.94 -14.20 -0.09
N ASP A 143 -19.67 -14.78 0.84
CA ASP A 143 -20.12 -14.13 2.05
C ASP A 143 -19.16 -14.49 3.19
N ALA A 144 -18.40 -13.49 3.67
CA ALA A 144 -17.37 -13.63 4.70
C ALA A 144 -17.28 -12.33 5.51
N ASP A 145 -16.97 -12.45 6.80
CA ASP A 145 -16.78 -11.30 7.68
C ASP A 145 -15.38 -10.71 7.53
N ILE A 146 -15.30 -9.38 7.52
CA ILE A 146 -14.02 -8.65 7.43
C ILE A 146 -13.71 -7.98 8.76
N VAL A 147 -12.56 -8.33 9.35
CA VAL A 147 -12.00 -7.66 10.51
C VAL A 147 -10.86 -6.75 10.03
N THR A 148 -11.04 -5.43 10.19
CA THR A 148 -10.01 -4.46 9.79
C THR A 148 -8.98 -4.29 10.89
N MET A 149 -7.69 -4.39 10.52
CA MET A 149 -6.54 -4.17 11.41
C MET A 149 -5.57 -3.17 10.77
N GLU A 150 -4.89 -2.37 11.59
CA GLU A 150 -3.89 -1.38 11.12
C GLU A 150 -2.45 -1.91 11.19
N GLY A 151 -2.27 -3.21 11.29
CA GLY A 151 -0.98 -3.90 11.34
C GLY A 151 -1.08 -5.21 12.11
N ALA A 152 0.00 -5.99 12.12
CA ALA A 152 0.10 -7.29 12.77
C ALA A 152 -1.05 -8.26 12.39
N VAL A 153 -1.50 -8.18 11.15
CA VAL A 153 -2.61 -8.99 10.60
C VAL A 153 -2.30 -10.48 10.72
N GLU A 154 -1.03 -10.86 10.57
CA GLU A 154 -0.53 -12.23 10.61
C GLU A 154 -0.74 -12.95 11.95
N VAL A 155 -1.00 -12.21 13.04
CA VAL A 155 -1.27 -12.82 14.34
C VAL A 155 -2.75 -13.12 14.58
N ALA A 156 -3.65 -12.59 13.76
CA ALA A 156 -5.10 -12.70 13.95
C ALA A 156 -5.60 -14.16 14.07
N PRO A 157 -5.14 -15.12 13.25
CA PRO A 157 -5.58 -16.51 13.40
C PRO A 157 -5.13 -17.16 14.72
N ARG A 158 -3.93 -16.81 15.21
CA ARG A 158 -3.42 -17.36 16.49
C ARG A 158 -4.17 -16.82 17.71
N THR A 159 -4.75 -15.64 17.58
CA THR A 159 -5.54 -15.00 18.65
C THR A 159 -7.04 -15.29 18.52
N HIS A 160 -7.43 -16.12 17.56
CA HIS A 160 -8.82 -16.41 17.23
C HIS A 160 -9.67 -15.17 16.87
N LEU A 161 -9.01 -14.09 16.44
CA LEU A 161 -9.67 -12.88 15.95
C LEU A 161 -10.23 -13.09 14.53
N ALA A 162 -9.57 -13.93 13.73
CA ALA A 162 -10.01 -14.31 12.41
C ALA A 162 -9.60 -15.75 12.07
N ASP A 163 -10.29 -16.37 11.12
CA ASP A 163 -9.96 -17.72 10.63
C ASP A 163 -8.75 -17.68 9.68
N VAL A 164 -8.70 -16.66 8.82
CA VAL A 164 -7.70 -16.48 7.76
C VAL A 164 -7.32 -15.00 7.65
N ILE A 165 -6.33 -14.68 6.83
CA ILE A 165 -5.91 -13.31 6.61
C ILE A 165 -5.88 -12.95 5.12
N CYS A 166 -5.97 -11.65 4.85
CA CYS A 166 -5.64 -11.05 3.56
C CYS A 166 -4.61 -9.95 3.80
N ASP A 167 -3.37 -10.15 3.37
CA ASP A 167 -2.28 -9.22 3.68
C ASP A 167 -1.24 -9.13 2.56
N LEU A 168 -0.38 -8.12 2.63
CA LEU A 168 0.71 -7.93 1.68
C LEU A 168 1.81 -8.96 1.90
N VAL A 169 2.20 -9.58 0.81
CA VAL A 169 3.29 -10.54 0.76
C VAL A 169 4.38 -10.03 -0.19
N SER A 170 5.58 -9.84 0.33
CA SER A 170 6.78 -9.59 -0.48
C SER A 170 7.56 -10.90 -0.67
N THR A 171 8.25 -11.37 0.38
CA THR A 171 9.03 -12.63 0.33
C THR A 171 8.29 -13.84 0.91
N GLY A 172 7.23 -13.62 1.68
CA GLY A 172 6.48 -14.67 2.37
C GLY A 172 7.07 -15.09 3.73
N ASN A 173 8.22 -14.59 4.13
CA ASN A 173 8.88 -14.99 5.38
C ASN A 173 8.01 -14.73 6.63
N THR A 174 7.29 -13.61 6.67
CA THR A 174 6.38 -13.27 7.77
C THR A 174 5.24 -14.29 7.89
N LEU A 175 4.69 -14.74 6.77
CA LEU A 175 3.65 -15.77 6.76
C LEU A 175 4.20 -17.09 7.34
N ILE A 176 5.35 -17.55 6.85
CA ILE A 176 5.99 -18.80 7.30
C ILE A 176 6.27 -18.75 8.80
N SER A 177 6.84 -17.64 9.30
CA SER A 177 7.14 -17.45 10.72
C SER A 177 5.91 -17.48 11.62
N ASN A 178 4.74 -17.17 11.04
CA ASN A 178 3.46 -17.19 11.74
C ASN A 178 2.61 -18.45 11.47
N GLY A 179 3.17 -19.46 10.79
CA GLY A 179 2.49 -20.71 10.49
C GLY A 179 1.34 -20.54 9.50
N LEU A 180 1.48 -19.58 8.58
CA LEU A 180 0.52 -19.29 7.52
C LEU A 180 1.03 -19.77 6.18
N VAL A 181 0.12 -20.15 5.30
CA VAL A 181 0.38 -20.58 3.92
C VAL A 181 -0.37 -19.65 2.98
N GLU A 182 0.37 -19.06 2.06
CA GLU A 182 -0.22 -18.20 1.01
C GLU A 182 -1.05 -19.05 0.04
N GLN A 183 -2.20 -18.51 -0.36
CA GLN A 183 -3.13 -19.13 -1.27
C GLN A 183 -3.40 -18.21 -2.49
N ASP A 184 -4.59 -17.63 -2.61
CA ASP A 184 -4.95 -16.80 -3.77
C ASP A 184 -4.35 -15.40 -3.69
N VAL A 185 -3.80 -14.94 -4.81
CA VAL A 185 -3.34 -13.56 -5.00
C VAL A 185 -4.51 -12.70 -5.48
N ILE A 186 -4.83 -11.64 -4.73
CA ILE A 186 -5.89 -10.69 -5.04
C ILE A 186 -5.40 -9.57 -5.95
N LEU A 187 -4.19 -9.06 -5.69
CA LEU A 187 -3.59 -7.95 -6.42
C LEU A 187 -2.07 -8.16 -6.51
N GLN A 188 -1.50 -7.97 -7.69
CA GLN A 188 -0.05 -7.75 -7.87
C GLN A 188 0.22 -6.25 -7.83
N SER A 189 1.23 -5.85 -7.07
CA SER A 189 1.58 -4.44 -6.86
C SER A 189 3.08 -4.20 -6.93
#